data_d4404bc359af9a979a4b1bccab52a770
#
_entry.id   d4404bc359af9a979a4b1bccab52a770
#
_cell.length_a   1.000
_cell.length_b   1.000
_cell.length_c   1.000
_cell.angle_alpha   90.00
_cell.angle_beta   90.00
_cell.angle_gamma   90.00
#
_symmetry.space_group_name_H-M   'P 1'
#
loop_
_entity.id
_entity.type
_entity.pdbx_description
1 polymer ?
#
loop_
_entity_poly.entity_id
_entity_poly.type
_entity_poly.pdbx_seq_one_letter_code
_entity_poly.pdbx_strand_id
1 'polypeptide(L)'
;MKKILGLVALFLLIVLSCFYFFIHQPKNIFDEIYQETAKNYLGHYNFKDLKNVTAKNRKLYDSNMNETDKYESIITYDDSSLGSDVKNLELRFNFDGSSKGVNIWFERYANSGEKINFVIHYEFKKKVLVKKILIYENRSETYIEDEAQVKSYLEQYGITAKDLDSYYDEIVNQKVLKDWCTIYDSKYSPSNYGDIKIETQWENW
;
A
#
# COMPACT_ATOMS: atom_id res chain seq x y z
N MET A 1 -34.91 -9.47 -41.15
CA MET A 1 -34.92 -9.80 -39.70
C MET A 1 -33.57 -10.30 -39.19
N LYS A 2 -32.91 -11.37 -39.72
CA LYS A 2 -31.65 -11.91 -39.19
C LYS A 2 -30.49 -10.89 -39.13
N LYS A 3 -30.33 -9.99 -40.14
CA LYS A 3 -29.29 -8.95 -40.16
C LYS A 3 -29.52 -7.88 -39.08
N ILE A 4 -30.73 -7.50 -38.78
CA ILE A 4 -31.10 -6.51 -37.75
C ILE A 4 -30.82 -7.13 -36.37
N LEU A 5 -31.17 -8.39 -36.16
CA LEU A 5 -30.91 -9.10 -34.92
C LEU A 5 -29.40 -9.20 -34.64
N GLY A 6 -28.57 -9.45 -35.67
CA GLY A 6 -27.14 -9.47 -35.57
C GLY A 6 -26.52 -8.11 -35.19
N LEU A 7 -27.04 -7.01 -35.76
CA LEU A 7 -26.60 -5.66 -35.40
C LEU A 7 -26.97 -5.28 -33.96
N VAL A 8 -28.16 -5.65 -33.50
CA VAL A 8 -28.61 -5.41 -32.11
C VAL A 8 -27.73 -6.21 -31.13
N ALA A 9 -27.44 -7.48 -31.44
CA ALA A 9 -26.57 -8.30 -30.60
C ALA A 9 -25.14 -7.74 -30.52
N LEU A 10 -24.58 -7.28 -31.65
CA LEU A 10 -23.27 -6.64 -31.68
C LEU A 10 -23.23 -5.35 -30.84
N PHE A 11 -24.27 -4.51 -30.97
CA PHE A 11 -24.40 -3.29 -30.18
C PHE A 11 -24.44 -3.59 -28.65
N LEU A 12 -25.23 -4.58 -28.25
CA LEU A 12 -25.32 -5.00 -26.85
C LEU A 12 -23.95 -5.52 -26.32
N LEU A 13 -23.23 -6.28 -27.12
CA LEU A 13 -21.89 -6.75 -26.76
C LEU A 13 -20.91 -5.59 -26.55
N ILE A 14 -20.94 -4.59 -27.42
CA ILE A 14 -20.10 -3.39 -27.29
C ILE A 14 -20.46 -2.63 -26.01
N VAL A 15 -21.75 -2.40 -25.75
CA VAL A 15 -22.20 -1.70 -24.53
C VAL A 15 -21.79 -2.47 -23.27
N LEU A 16 -21.98 -3.79 -23.24
CA LEU A 16 -21.57 -4.62 -22.12
C LEU A 16 -20.03 -4.62 -21.91
N SER A 17 -19.28 -4.65 -23.01
CA SER A 17 -17.82 -4.58 -22.95
C SER A 17 -17.34 -3.22 -22.41
N CYS A 18 -17.93 -2.13 -22.89
CA CYS A 18 -17.61 -0.79 -22.38
C CYS A 18 -17.97 -0.65 -20.89
N PHE A 19 -19.13 -1.17 -20.50
CA PHE A 19 -19.58 -1.15 -19.10
C PHE A 19 -18.67 -1.99 -18.20
N TYR A 20 -18.31 -3.19 -18.67
CA TYR A 20 -17.33 -4.06 -17.97
C TYR A 20 -15.99 -3.35 -17.78
N PHE A 21 -15.45 -2.76 -18.85
CA PHE A 21 -14.21 -2.02 -18.82
C PHE A 21 -14.28 -0.84 -17.83
N PHE A 22 -15.35 -0.07 -17.86
CA PHE A 22 -15.54 1.08 -16.97
C PHE A 22 -15.60 0.70 -15.48
N ILE A 23 -16.28 -0.41 -15.16
CA ILE A 23 -16.39 -0.89 -13.77
C ILE A 23 -15.05 -1.39 -13.23
N HIS A 24 -14.22 -1.99 -14.11
CA HIS A 24 -12.94 -2.60 -13.69
C HIS A 24 -11.74 -1.65 -13.76
N GLN A 25 -11.96 -0.39 -14.18
CA GLN A 25 -10.88 0.59 -14.13
C GLN A 25 -10.48 0.92 -12.68
N PRO A 26 -9.18 1.12 -12.43
CA PRO A 26 -8.71 1.65 -11.16
C PRO A 26 -9.42 2.95 -10.81
N LYS A 27 -9.87 3.09 -9.56
CA LYS A 27 -10.53 4.30 -9.04
C LYS A 27 -9.57 5.24 -8.33
N ASN A 28 -8.40 4.73 -7.95
CA ASN A 28 -7.35 5.48 -7.28
C ASN A 28 -5.98 4.83 -7.56
N ILE A 29 -4.91 5.51 -7.16
CA ILE A 29 -3.53 5.07 -7.40
C ILE A 29 -3.22 3.72 -6.73
N PHE A 30 -3.76 3.43 -5.56
CA PHE A 30 -3.55 2.15 -4.87
C PHE A 30 -4.30 1.00 -5.55
N ASP A 31 -5.48 1.29 -6.15
CA ASP A 31 -6.17 0.36 -7.03
C ASP A 31 -5.32 0.00 -8.24
N GLU A 32 -4.70 1.01 -8.85
CA GLU A 32 -3.85 0.84 -10.02
C GLU A 32 -2.64 -0.01 -9.65
N ILE A 33 -1.92 0.33 -8.58
CA ILE A 33 -0.79 -0.44 -8.07
C ILE A 33 -1.19 -1.90 -7.82
N TYR A 34 -2.31 -2.11 -7.11
CA TYR A 34 -2.79 -3.46 -6.79
C TYR A 34 -3.16 -4.26 -8.04
N GLN A 35 -3.92 -3.67 -8.95
CA GLN A 35 -4.40 -4.36 -10.14
C GLN A 35 -3.25 -4.70 -11.10
N GLU A 36 -2.31 -3.78 -11.30
CA GLU A 36 -1.15 -4.02 -12.15
C GLU A 36 -0.23 -5.10 -11.55
N THR A 37 -0.03 -5.08 -10.24
CA THR A 37 0.75 -6.09 -9.53
C THR A 37 0.08 -7.46 -9.58
N ALA A 38 -1.24 -7.53 -9.46
CA ALA A 38 -2.01 -8.77 -9.51
C ALA A 38 -2.00 -9.44 -10.90
N LYS A 39 -1.94 -8.66 -12.00
CA LYS A 39 -1.90 -9.20 -13.37
C LYS A 39 -0.70 -10.13 -13.62
N ASN A 40 0.39 -9.90 -12.96
CA ASN A 40 1.63 -10.63 -13.17
C ASN A 40 1.86 -11.77 -12.18
N TYR A 41 0.87 -12.19 -11.42
CA TYR A 41 0.81 -13.28 -10.43
C TYR A 41 1.97 -13.33 -9.41
N LEU A 42 3.08 -12.68 -9.72
CA LEU A 42 4.31 -12.64 -8.93
C LEU A 42 4.65 -11.23 -8.42
N GLY A 43 3.84 -10.23 -8.71
CA GLY A 43 3.83 -8.88 -8.13
C GLY A 43 5.09 -8.04 -8.30
N HIS A 44 6.24 -8.66 -8.45
CA HIS A 44 7.51 -7.97 -8.41
C HIS A 44 7.99 -7.42 -9.76
N TYR A 45 7.35 -7.77 -10.85
CA TYR A 45 7.78 -7.31 -12.19
C TYR A 45 7.68 -5.79 -12.36
N ASN A 46 6.73 -5.18 -11.66
CA ASN A 46 6.44 -3.76 -11.85
C ASN A 46 7.46 -2.83 -11.20
N PHE A 47 8.17 -3.31 -10.17
CA PHE A 47 9.19 -2.53 -9.46
C PHE A 47 10.62 -2.96 -9.80
N LYS A 48 10.80 -4.01 -10.61
CA LYS A 48 12.12 -4.58 -10.92
C LYS A 48 13.10 -3.62 -11.59
N ASP A 49 12.57 -2.61 -12.28
CA ASP A 49 13.37 -1.63 -13.01
C ASP A 49 13.78 -0.44 -12.14
N LEU A 50 13.27 -0.37 -10.89
CA LEU A 50 13.73 0.61 -9.92
C LEU A 50 15.11 0.23 -9.38
N LYS A 51 15.96 1.25 -9.24
CA LYS A 51 17.23 1.11 -8.52
C LYS A 51 16.96 0.99 -7.02
N ASN A 52 17.81 0.21 -6.35
CA ASN A 52 17.76 0.03 -4.89
C ASN A 52 16.45 -0.61 -4.37
N VAL A 53 15.88 -1.49 -5.16
CA VAL A 53 14.69 -2.27 -4.80
C VAL A 53 14.95 -3.74 -5.02
N THR A 54 14.55 -4.57 -4.05
CA THR A 54 14.56 -6.03 -4.15
C THR A 54 13.14 -6.55 -4.12
N ALA A 55 12.81 -7.45 -5.04
CA ALA A 55 11.50 -8.06 -5.13
C ALA A 55 11.56 -9.57 -4.88
N LYS A 56 10.68 -10.09 -4.04
CA LYS A 56 10.58 -11.52 -3.72
C LYS A 56 9.15 -11.95 -3.48
N ASN A 57 8.89 -13.25 -3.67
CA ASN A 57 7.66 -13.88 -3.20
C ASN A 57 7.96 -14.72 -1.97
N ARG A 58 7.03 -14.69 -1.03
CA ARG A 58 7.06 -15.52 0.16
C ARG A 58 5.81 -16.38 0.21
N LYS A 59 5.95 -17.68 0.41
CA LYS A 59 4.83 -18.55 0.71
C LYS A 59 4.20 -18.17 2.05
N LEU A 60 2.89 -18.22 2.11
CA LEU A 60 2.16 -18.04 3.36
C LEU A 60 1.96 -19.43 4.03
N TYR A 61 1.96 -19.39 5.35
CA TYR A 61 1.73 -20.55 6.20
C TYR A 61 0.35 -20.47 6.85
N ASP A 62 -0.28 -21.60 7.07
CA ASP A 62 -1.53 -21.66 7.85
C ASP A 62 -1.24 -21.55 9.37
N SER A 63 -2.30 -21.56 10.18
CA SER A 63 -2.20 -21.49 11.64
C SER A 63 -1.41 -22.66 12.27
N ASN A 64 -1.24 -23.76 11.54
CA ASN A 64 -0.49 -24.94 11.97
C ASN A 64 0.93 -24.98 11.39
N MET A 65 1.40 -23.88 10.82
CA MET A 65 2.70 -23.73 10.19
C MET A 65 2.93 -24.64 8.96
N ASN A 66 1.86 -25.08 8.30
CA ASN A 66 1.96 -25.79 7.02
C ASN A 66 2.04 -24.78 5.87
N GLU A 67 2.86 -25.08 4.87
CA GLU A 67 2.90 -24.28 3.64
C GLU A 67 1.54 -24.31 2.93
N THR A 68 1.10 -23.14 2.48
CA THR A 68 -0.09 -23.00 1.65
C THR A 68 0.29 -22.78 0.18
N ASP A 69 -0.68 -22.91 -0.72
CA ASP A 69 -0.48 -22.51 -2.14
C ASP A 69 -0.56 -20.99 -2.35
N LYS A 70 -0.64 -20.21 -1.27
CA LYS A 70 -0.76 -18.76 -1.29
C LYS A 70 0.60 -18.10 -1.18
N TYR A 71 0.75 -16.99 -1.87
CA TYR A 71 1.98 -16.20 -1.89
C TYR A 71 1.69 -14.74 -1.55
N GLU A 72 2.62 -14.15 -0.83
CA GLU A 72 2.72 -12.72 -0.65
C GLU A 72 3.87 -12.20 -1.53
N SER A 73 3.63 -11.17 -2.30
CA SER A 73 4.67 -10.48 -3.05
C SER A 73 5.19 -9.32 -2.22
N ILE A 74 6.50 -9.23 -2.08
CA ILE A 74 7.17 -8.23 -1.24
C ILE A 74 8.18 -7.47 -2.07
N ILE A 75 8.10 -6.14 -2.01
CA ILE A 75 9.09 -5.21 -2.54
C ILE A 75 9.77 -4.56 -1.33
N THR A 76 11.09 -4.67 -1.26
CA THR A 76 11.90 -4.05 -0.19
C THR A 76 12.82 -3.00 -0.81
N TYR A 77 12.78 -1.79 -0.30
CA TYR A 77 13.73 -0.73 -0.65
C TYR A 77 15.02 -0.91 0.13
N ASP A 78 16.14 -0.61 -0.52
CA ASP A 78 17.43 -0.56 0.17
C ASP A 78 17.46 0.66 1.11
N ASP A 79 17.79 0.42 2.37
CA ASP A 79 17.87 1.46 3.40
C ASP A 79 18.82 2.61 3.01
N SER A 80 19.88 2.32 2.24
CA SER A 80 20.79 3.35 1.73
C SER A 80 20.15 4.37 0.79
N SER A 81 18.97 4.04 0.25
CA SER A 81 18.17 4.91 -0.63
C SER A 81 17.14 5.75 0.12
N LEU A 82 17.01 5.51 1.40
CA LEU A 82 16.05 6.14 2.29
C LEU A 82 16.71 7.16 3.21
N GLY A 83 16.46 8.10 3.74
CA GLY A 83 17.19 8.96 4.69
C GLY A 83 17.82 8.15 5.84
N SER A 84 18.68 8.78 6.61
CA SER A 84 19.44 8.11 7.69
C SER A 84 18.55 7.55 8.82
N ASP A 85 17.38 8.12 8.98
CA ASP A 85 16.40 7.84 10.04
C ASP A 85 15.22 6.97 9.58
N VAL A 86 15.20 6.54 8.32
CA VAL A 86 14.18 5.65 7.76
C VAL A 86 14.79 4.32 7.36
N LYS A 87 14.14 3.22 7.72
CA LYS A 87 14.56 1.86 7.40
C LYS A 87 13.39 0.93 7.13
N ASN A 88 13.72 -0.22 6.58
CA ASN A 88 12.79 -1.33 6.39
C ASN A 88 11.53 -0.95 5.59
N LEU A 89 11.66 -0.11 4.55
CA LEU A 89 10.54 0.20 3.68
C LEU A 89 10.18 -1.02 2.83
N GLU A 90 9.00 -1.56 3.08
CA GLU A 90 8.45 -2.70 2.36
C GLU A 90 7.04 -2.41 1.83
N LEU A 91 6.79 -2.83 0.59
CA LEU A 91 5.44 -2.97 0.04
C LEU A 91 5.09 -4.46 0.00
N ARG A 92 3.97 -4.83 0.58
CA ARG A 92 3.47 -6.20 0.61
C ARG A 92 2.11 -6.26 -0.06
N PHE A 93 1.99 -7.17 -1.01
CA PHE A 93 0.77 -7.35 -1.80
C PHE A 93 0.08 -8.64 -1.38
N ASN A 94 -1.15 -8.51 -0.90
CA ASN A 94 -1.98 -9.64 -0.54
C ASN A 94 -3.08 -9.83 -1.59
N PHE A 95 -3.04 -10.95 -2.30
CA PHE A 95 -3.97 -11.25 -3.39
C PHE A 95 -5.13 -12.15 -2.95
N ASP A 96 -5.08 -12.71 -1.75
CA ASP A 96 -6.01 -13.70 -1.24
C ASP A 96 -6.82 -13.23 -0.02
N GLY A 97 -7.98 -13.85 0.18
CA GLY A 97 -8.78 -13.68 1.39
C GLY A 97 -9.54 -12.36 1.49
N SER A 98 -9.84 -11.97 2.73
CA SER A 98 -10.59 -10.74 3.05
C SER A 98 -9.74 -9.48 3.04
N SER A 99 -8.43 -9.61 3.21
CA SER A 99 -7.47 -8.51 3.31
C SER A 99 -6.72 -8.23 2.00
N LYS A 100 -7.39 -8.47 0.85
CA LYS A 100 -6.81 -8.14 -0.46
C LYS A 100 -6.44 -6.67 -0.52
N GLY A 101 -5.16 -6.40 -0.81
CA GLY A 101 -4.71 -5.01 -0.87
C GLY A 101 -3.21 -4.85 -0.90
N VAL A 102 -2.79 -3.63 -0.59
CA VAL A 102 -1.40 -3.22 -0.53
C VAL A 102 -1.09 -2.76 0.88
N ASN A 103 -0.02 -3.27 1.46
CA ASN A 103 0.52 -2.79 2.72
C ASN A 103 1.84 -2.09 2.43
N ILE A 104 2.04 -0.91 3.01
CA ILE A 104 3.31 -0.22 3.05
C ILE A 104 3.72 -0.16 4.50
N TRP A 105 4.90 -0.66 4.79
CA TRP A 105 5.51 -0.67 6.11
C TRP A 105 6.84 0.04 6.06
N PHE A 106 7.11 0.93 7.01
CA PHE A 106 8.44 1.48 7.20
C PHE A 106 8.67 1.89 8.65
N GLU A 107 9.91 1.91 9.05
CA GLU A 107 10.37 2.34 10.37
C GLU A 107 11.00 3.73 10.27
N ARG A 108 10.66 4.61 11.20
CA ARG A 108 11.36 5.86 11.41
C ARG A 108 11.93 5.91 12.83
N TYR A 109 13.17 6.32 12.95
CA TYR A 109 13.85 6.43 14.23
C TYR A 109 13.66 7.84 14.78
N ALA A 110 13.13 7.95 15.99
CA ALA A 110 13.12 9.19 16.74
C ALA A 110 14.52 9.52 17.25
N ASN A 111 14.76 10.79 17.58
CA ASN A 111 16.07 11.22 18.14
C ASN A 111 16.46 10.49 19.42
N SER A 112 15.51 9.93 20.13
CA SER A 112 15.66 9.11 21.33
C SER A 112 16.07 7.66 21.06
N GLY A 113 16.05 7.25 19.77
CA GLY A 113 16.40 5.90 19.33
C GLY A 113 15.23 4.90 19.27
N GLU A 114 14.03 5.30 19.68
CA GLU A 114 12.83 4.50 19.54
C GLU A 114 12.39 4.47 18.09
N LYS A 115 11.65 3.39 17.75
CA LYS A 115 11.16 3.16 16.40
C LYS A 115 9.66 3.46 16.31
N ILE A 116 9.31 4.36 15.42
CA ILE A 116 7.94 4.58 14.98
C ILE A 116 7.72 3.75 13.73
N ASN A 117 6.82 2.78 13.80
CA ASN A 117 6.48 1.92 12.70
C ASN A 117 5.22 2.44 12.01
N PHE A 118 5.35 2.84 10.77
CA PHE A 118 4.20 3.21 9.94
C PHE A 118 3.63 1.97 9.28
N VAL A 119 2.33 1.77 9.44
CA VAL A 119 1.55 0.68 8.85
C VAL A 119 0.45 1.28 8.01
N ILE A 120 0.63 1.28 6.72
CA ILE A 120 -0.32 1.83 5.75
C ILE A 120 -0.95 0.66 5.02
N HIS A 121 -2.26 0.53 5.14
CA HIS A 121 -3.01 -0.56 4.53
C HIS A 121 -4.09 -0.04 3.59
N TYR A 122 -4.00 -0.40 2.32
CA TYR A 122 -5.06 -0.19 1.36
C TYR A 122 -5.90 -1.45 1.19
N GLU A 123 -7.18 -1.39 1.56
CA GLU A 123 -8.13 -2.48 1.36
C GLU A 123 -8.83 -2.35 0.01
N PHE A 124 -8.48 -3.25 -0.91
CA PHE A 124 -8.94 -3.20 -2.31
C PHE A 124 -10.46 -3.22 -2.45
N LYS A 125 -11.16 -4.06 -1.67
CA LYS A 125 -12.63 -4.18 -1.77
C LYS A 125 -13.37 -2.96 -1.26
N LYS A 126 -12.92 -2.38 -0.15
CA LYS A 126 -13.57 -1.23 0.48
C LYS A 126 -13.11 0.12 -0.06
N LYS A 127 -12.01 0.15 -0.83
CA LYS A 127 -11.38 1.38 -1.32
C LYS A 127 -11.02 2.33 -0.18
N VAL A 128 -10.51 1.77 0.90
CA VAL A 128 -10.09 2.51 2.11
C VAL A 128 -8.60 2.39 2.28
N LEU A 129 -7.93 3.52 2.48
CA LEU A 129 -6.54 3.61 2.90
C LEU A 129 -6.52 3.91 4.41
N VAL A 130 -6.01 2.99 5.19
CA VAL A 130 -5.85 3.14 6.63
C VAL A 130 -4.40 3.46 6.94
N LYS A 131 -4.17 4.56 7.67
CA LYS A 131 -2.85 4.97 8.15
C LYS A 131 -2.78 4.73 9.66
N LYS A 132 -1.86 3.88 10.09
CA LYS A 132 -1.61 3.58 11.51
C LYS A 132 -0.14 3.67 11.83
N ILE A 133 0.14 3.86 13.11
CA ILE A 133 1.49 3.78 13.66
C ILE A 133 1.50 2.87 14.88
N LEU A 134 2.64 2.22 15.07
CA LEU A 134 2.97 1.40 16.23
C LEU A 134 4.30 1.92 16.78
N ILE A 135 4.49 1.89 18.08
CA ILE A 135 5.78 2.20 18.69
C ILE A 135 6.46 0.89 19.09
N TYR A 136 7.70 0.69 18.63
CA TYR A 136 8.50 -0.41 19.13
C TYR A 136 9.35 0.07 20.30
N GLU A 137 9.04 -0.45 21.47
CA GLU A 137 9.76 -0.15 22.68
C GLU A 137 10.98 -1.09 22.81
N ASN A 138 12.18 -0.54 22.65
CA ASN A 138 13.42 -1.33 22.65
C ASN A 138 13.69 -2.05 23.98
N ARG A 139 13.21 -1.52 25.12
CA ARG A 139 13.46 -2.11 26.45
C ARG A 139 12.64 -3.37 26.70
N SER A 140 11.40 -3.36 26.28
CA SER A 140 10.46 -4.49 26.46
C SER A 140 10.40 -5.41 25.27
N GLU A 141 11.01 -5.03 24.14
CA GLU A 141 10.94 -5.73 22.83
C GLU A 141 9.49 -5.96 22.38
N THR A 142 8.60 -5.01 22.69
CA THR A 142 7.17 -5.10 22.39
C THR A 142 6.69 -3.93 21.55
N TYR A 143 5.57 -4.16 20.84
CA TYR A 143 4.85 -3.10 20.13
C TYR A 143 3.75 -2.52 21.02
N ILE A 144 3.73 -1.20 21.11
CA ILE A 144 2.61 -0.44 21.67
C ILE A 144 1.64 -0.17 20.51
N GLU A 145 0.43 -0.72 20.61
CA GLU A 145 -0.63 -0.61 19.59
C GLU A 145 -1.83 0.19 20.10
N ASP A 146 -1.99 0.32 21.43
CA ASP A 146 -3.06 1.09 22.03
C ASP A 146 -2.93 2.58 21.68
N GLU A 147 -3.97 3.15 21.11
CA GLU A 147 -3.96 4.51 20.55
C GLU A 147 -3.62 5.58 21.59
N ALA A 148 -4.15 5.45 22.81
CA ALA A 148 -3.87 6.42 23.87
C ALA A 148 -2.43 6.35 24.36
N GLN A 149 -1.88 5.12 24.43
CA GLN A 149 -0.47 4.92 24.81
C GLN A 149 0.45 5.43 23.70
N VAL A 150 0.16 5.13 22.42
CA VAL A 150 0.92 5.64 21.28
C VAL A 150 0.95 7.17 21.29
N LYS A 151 -0.21 7.80 21.46
CA LYS A 151 -0.32 9.27 21.53
C LYS A 151 0.51 9.84 22.69
N SER A 152 0.35 9.31 23.90
CA SER A 152 1.12 9.75 25.07
C SER A 152 2.63 9.61 24.87
N TYR A 153 3.04 8.53 24.20
CA TYR A 153 4.43 8.28 23.87
C TYR A 153 4.99 9.35 22.92
N LEU A 154 4.27 9.66 21.85
CA LEU A 154 4.69 10.68 20.88
C LEU A 154 4.74 12.09 21.51
N GLU A 155 3.78 12.43 22.36
CA GLU A 155 3.76 13.70 23.11
C GLU A 155 5.01 13.83 24.00
N GLN A 156 5.44 12.75 24.63
CA GLN A 156 6.67 12.73 25.44
C GLN A 156 7.91 13.09 24.63
N TYR A 157 7.95 12.74 23.37
CA TYR A 157 9.07 13.01 22.46
C TYR A 157 8.85 14.26 21.59
N GLY A 158 7.78 14.99 21.80
CA GLY A 158 7.45 16.20 21.08
C GLY A 158 7.09 15.97 19.60
N ILE A 159 6.63 14.76 19.26
CA ILE A 159 6.22 14.38 17.90
C ILE A 159 4.73 14.68 17.76
N THR A 160 4.40 15.54 16.82
CA THR A 160 3.04 16.00 16.56
C THR A 160 2.37 15.24 15.41
N ALA A 161 1.05 15.32 15.29
CA ALA A 161 0.31 14.81 14.13
C ALA A 161 0.85 15.37 12.80
N LYS A 162 1.26 16.64 12.78
CA LYS A 162 1.86 17.28 11.62
C LYS A 162 3.20 16.65 11.23
N ASP A 163 4.01 16.23 12.20
CA ASP A 163 5.26 15.53 11.93
C ASP A 163 4.98 14.16 11.32
N LEU A 164 3.96 13.44 11.83
CA LEU A 164 3.54 12.16 11.27
C LEU A 164 3.05 12.28 9.83
N ASP A 165 2.29 13.33 9.52
CA ASP A 165 1.86 13.61 8.13
C ASP A 165 3.06 13.94 7.23
N SER A 166 4.04 14.67 7.74
CA SER A 166 5.28 14.96 7.00
C SER A 166 6.07 13.68 6.72
N TYR A 167 6.20 12.79 7.70
CA TYR A 167 6.89 11.52 7.55
C TYR A 167 6.19 10.59 6.57
N TYR A 168 4.86 10.55 6.62
CA TYR A 168 4.06 9.84 5.64
C TYR A 168 4.27 10.38 4.23
N ASP A 169 4.20 11.70 4.06
CA ASP A 169 4.37 12.35 2.76
C ASP A 169 5.75 12.05 2.17
N GLU A 170 6.81 12.18 2.94
CA GLU A 170 8.18 11.94 2.51
C GLU A 170 8.36 10.52 1.94
N ILE A 171 7.83 9.52 2.62
CA ILE A 171 8.06 8.12 2.24
C ILE A 171 6.99 7.60 1.29
N VAL A 172 5.72 7.78 1.61
CA VAL A 172 4.66 7.21 0.78
C VAL A 172 4.46 8.02 -0.49
N ASN A 173 4.32 9.35 -0.39
CA ASN A 173 4.04 10.17 -1.56
C ASN A 173 5.29 10.43 -2.38
N GLN A 174 6.35 10.97 -1.74
CA GLN A 174 7.53 11.46 -2.45
C GLN A 174 8.51 10.35 -2.84
N LYS A 175 8.36 9.13 -2.28
CA LYS A 175 9.16 7.97 -2.67
C LYS A 175 8.31 6.94 -3.38
N VAL A 176 7.44 6.21 -2.67
CA VAL A 176 6.73 5.05 -3.22
C VAL A 176 5.80 5.43 -4.38
N LEU A 177 4.89 6.38 -4.17
CA LEU A 177 3.92 6.77 -5.22
C LEU A 177 4.58 7.53 -6.37
N LYS A 178 5.63 8.30 -6.09
CA LYS A 178 6.41 8.98 -7.14
C LYS A 178 7.18 7.98 -7.98
N ASP A 179 7.79 6.97 -7.36
CA ASP A 179 8.46 5.87 -8.09
C ASP A 179 7.46 5.13 -8.98
N TRP A 180 6.25 4.83 -8.44
CA TRP A 180 5.17 4.25 -9.23
C TRP A 180 4.81 5.09 -10.45
N CYS A 181 4.53 6.38 -10.27
CA CYS A 181 4.20 7.29 -11.36
C CYS A 181 5.34 7.43 -12.39
N THR A 182 6.59 7.23 -11.97
CA THR A 182 7.75 7.25 -12.88
C THR A 182 7.80 6.01 -13.77
N ILE A 183 7.40 4.84 -13.26
CA ILE A 183 7.39 3.57 -13.99
C ILE A 183 6.18 3.46 -14.92
N TYR A 184 5.03 3.91 -14.42
CA TYR A 184 3.76 3.85 -15.12
C TYR A 184 3.30 5.27 -15.46
N ASP A 185 2.73 5.43 -16.64
CA ASP A 185 2.05 6.67 -17.02
C ASP A 185 0.68 6.73 -16.30
N SER A 186 0.76 6.86 -14.97
CA SER A 186 -0.41 6.87 -14.11
C SER A 186 -1.24 8.13 -14.34
N LYS A 187 -2.55 7.98 -14.39
CA LYS A 187 -3.48 9.13 -14.41
C LYS A 187 -3.62 9.82 -13.04
N TYR A 188 -3.08 9.21 -11.99
CA TYR A 188 -3.02 9.76 -10.65
C TYR A 188 -1.66 10.38 -10.35
N SER A 189 -1.55 11.03 -9.20
CA SER A 189 -0.28 11.61 -8.74
C SER A 189 -0.11 11.39 -7.24
N PRO A 190 1.11 11.54 -6.71
CA PRO A 190 1.37 11.47 -5.27
C PRO A 190 0.57 12.46 -4.42
N SER A 191 0.04 13.53 -5.02
CA SER A 191 -0.80 14.55 -4.36
C SER A 191 -2.30 14.41 -4.67
N ASN A 192 -2.65 13.52 -5.60
CA ASN A 192 -4.05 13.28 -5.99
C ASN A 192 -4.26 11.78 -6.24
N TYR A 193 -4.68 11.08 -5.21
CA TYR A 193 -4.86 9.63 -5.24
C TYR A 193 -6.04 9.16 -6.08
N GLY A 194 -7.02 10.01 -6.37
CA GLY A 194 -8.32 9.65 -6.98
C GLY A 194 -9.40 9.36 -5.94
N ASP A 195 -10.37 8.52 -6.28
CA ASP A 195 -11.51 8.20 -5.43
C ASP A 195 -11.13 7.14 -4.38
N ILE A 196 -10.84 7.61 -3.16
CA ILE A 196 -10.39 6.81 -2.03
C ILE A 196 -10.83 7.42 -0.71
N LYS A 197 -11.31 6.59 0.20
CA LYS A 197 -11.51 6.99 1.59
C LYS A 197 -10.19 6.83 2.36
N ILE A 198 -9.80 7.83 3.12
CA ILE A 198 -8.60 7.78 3.97
C ILE A 198 -9.04 7.80 5.43
N GLU A 199 -8.51 6.89 6.21
CA GLU A 199 -8.68 6.82 7.66
C GLU A 199 -7.30 6.96 8.31
N THR A 200 -7.10 8.00 9.09
CA THR A 200 -5.81 8.31 9.72
C THR A 200 -5.96 8.23 11.23
N GLN A 201 -5.18 7.37 11.88
CA GLN A 201 -5.22 7.16 13.32
C GLN A 201 -4.96 8.46 14.10
N TRP A 202 -4.09 9.32 13.61
CA TRP A 202 -3.68 10.57 14.25
C TRP A 202 -4.42 11.82 13.75
N GLU A 203 -5.54 11.64 13.03
CA GLU A 203 -6.27 12.77 12.42
C GLU A 203 -6.80 13.78 13.45
N ASN A 204 -7.16 13.29 14.65
CA ASN A 204 -7.76 14.10 15.72
C ASN A 204 -6.88 14.19 16.99
N TRP A 205 -5.60 14.06 16.82
CA TRP A 205 -4.64 14.14 17.96
C TRP A 205 -4.18 15.55 18.26
#